data_accface823ce0adfb16e671d3fada437
#
_entry.id   accface823ce0adfb16e671d3fada437
#
_cell.length_a   1.000
_cell.length_b   1.000
_cell.length_c   1.000
_cell.angle_alpha   90.00
_cell.angle_beta   90.00
_cell.angle_gamma   90.00
#
_symmetry.space_group_name_H-M   'P 1'
#
loop_
_entity.id
_entity.type
_entity.pdbx_description
1 polymer ?
#
loop_
_entity_poly.entity_id
_entity_poly.type
_entity_poly.pdbx_seq_one_letter_code
_entity_poly.pdbx_strand_id
1 'polypeptide(L)'
;SEMCIRDRSIFADPGKTLLNAFNTGVSYFIPIVVIGGVFLAFSLASGTAGANGMEVTNPLMVSLNTIGMAGISMMIPVLAAYISYSMAGKPALAPGFVLGYLVNNAVVTPNGNSVSTGFLGAMIMAVICGYFVRWMKTWKVNNTIQTIMPILIIPILTSLVLGMAYIYILATPLGFVMDWLTGVLGSLQGGSAVVLGLVIGVMTAFDMGGPINKTASTFTMAIMASGIYGPNGMFRVAVAVPPIACGLAALIAKNKFDDADRQMGISALFMGCIGITEGAIPFAVKDLGHTLPGICIGSAVGAALAAFQGIDCYVPHGGFIVALATNNVALFCLDIVIGAVVAAAILIAMKPTLDKPVSYTHLRAHETPEHL
;
A
#
# COMPACT_ATOMS: atom_id res chain seq x y z
N SER A 1 29.83 -12.14 7.18
CA SER A 1 29.58 -11.22 6.05
C SER A 1 28.80 -9.95 6.43
N GLU A 2 28.61 -9.66 7.73
CA GLU A 2 27.96 -8.42 8.22
C GLU A 2 28.95 -7.26 8.44
N MET A 3 30.23 -7.48 8.13
CA MET A 3 31.31 -6.52 8.41
C MET A 3 31.58 -5.50 7.29
N CYS A 4 30.89 -5.61 6.14
CA CYS A 4 31.10 -4.70 4.99
C CYS A 4 30.25 -3.42 5.01
N ILE A 5 29.46 -3.15 6.06
CA ILE A 5 28.67 -1.90 6.16
C ILE A 5 29.47 -0.79 6.88
N ARG A 6 30.72 -1.04 7.23
CA ARG A 6 31.53 -0.17 8.09
C ARG A 6 32.05 1.12 7.44
N ASP A 7 31.89 1.28 6.10
CA ASP A 7 32.52 2.39 5.35
C ASP A 7 31.57 3.27 4.51
N ARG A 8 30.28 3.14 4.66
CA ARG A 8 29.37 4.13 4.06
C ARG A 8 29.08 5.24 5.07
N SER A 9 29.39 6.48 4.71
CA SER A 9 29.06 7.64 5.54
C SER A 9 27.60 7.54 6.02
N ILE A 10 27.34 7.92 7.29
CA ILE A 10 26.00 7.84 7.92
C ILE A 10 24.92 8.44 7.01
N PHE A 11 25.28 9.44 6.22
CA PHE A 11 24.41 10.18 5.33
C PHE A 11 24.67 9.93 3.83
N ALA A 12 25.35 8.83 3.45
CA ALA A 12 25.56 8.52 2.04
C ALA A 12 24.23 8.30 1.34
N ASP A 13 23.94 9.09 0.31
CA ASP A 13 22.73 9.06 -0.53
C ASP A 13 21.43 8.96 0.29
N PRO A 14 21.06 10.03 1.05
CA PRO A 14 19.93 9.98 1.96
C PRO A 14 18.59 9.71 1.23
N GLY A 15 18.41 10.22 0.02
CA GLY A 15 17.17 10.04 -0.75
C GLY A 15 16.96 8.57 -1.12
N LYS A 16 17.98 7.89 -1.62
CA LYS A 16 17.92 6.47 -1.98
C LYS A 16 17.77 5.58 -0.73
N THR A 17 18.42 5.95 0.36
CA THR A 17 18.30 5.25 1.64
C THR A 17 16.88 5.33 2.17
N LEU A 18 16.25 6.51 2.16
CA LEU A 18 14.89 6.72 2.61
C LEU A 18 13.88 6.00 1.73
N LEU A 19 14.01 6.09 0.41
CA LEU A 19 13.10 5.38 -0.51
C LEU A 19 13.14 3.88 -0.29
N ASN A 20 14.33 3.29 -0.15
CA ASN A 20 14.49 1.87 0.13
C ASN A 20 13.92 1.49 1.50
N ALA A 21 14.09 2.34 2.52
CA ALA A 21 13.56 2.10 3.85
C ALA A 21 12.02 2.11 3.86
N PHE A 22 11.39 3.09 3.20
CA PHE A 22 9.94 3.13 3.08
C PHE A 22 9.40 1.94 2.29
N ASN A 23 10.01 1.59 1.16
CA ASN A 23 9.61 0.42 0.38
C ASN A 23 9.71 -0.87 1.20
N THR A 24 10.77 -1.03 2.00
CA THR A 24 10.93 -2.18 2.91
C THR A 24 9.82 -2.19 3.96
N GLY A 25 9.61 -1.09 4.66
CA GLY A 25 8.55 -0.98 5.68
C GLY A 25 7.19 -1.35 5.11
N VAL A 26 6.82 -0.76 3.96
CA VAL A 26 5.54 -1.04 3.29
C VAL A 26 5.44 -2.51 2.87
N SER A 27 6.50 -3.12 2.35
CA SER A 27 6.47 -4.53 1.93
C SER A 27 6.21 -5.49 3.08
N TYR A 28 6.74 -5.21 4.28
CA TYR A 28 6.53 -6.07 5.46
C TYR A 28 5.20 -5.83 6.16
N PHE A 29 4.63 -4.63 6.07
CA PHE A 29 3.35 -4.36 6.72
C PHE A 29 2.15 -4.83 5.87
N ILE A 30 2.27 -4.93 4.53
CA ILE A 30 1.18 -5.37 3.65
C ILE A 30 0.54 -6.71 4.10
N PRO A 31 1.28 -7.80 4.41
CA PRO A 31 0.65 -9.04 4.88
C PRO A 31 -0.18 -8.87 6.15
N ILE A 32 0.25 -8.00 7.05
CA ILE A 32 -0.47 -7.70 8.30
C ILE A 32 -1.76 -6.94 8.03
N VAL A 33 -1.69 -5.97 7.11
CA VAL A 33 -2.86 -5.25 6.59
C VAL A 33 -3.87 -6.19 5.96
N VAL A 34 -3.40 -7.16 5.17
CA VAL A 34 -4.26 -8.16 4.53
C VAL A 34 -4.97 -9.02 5.57
N ILE A 35 -4.25 -9.53 6.58
CA ILE A 35 -4.85 -10.28 7.69
C ILE A 35 -5.94 -9.44 8.36
N GLY A 36 -5.60 -8.22 8.77
CA GLY A 36 -6.53 -7.30 9.42
C GLY A 36 -7.74 -7.01 8.55
N GLY A 37 -7.52 -6.60 7.31
CA GLY A 37 -8.59 -6.22 6.38
C GLY A 37 -9.53 -7.35 6.03
N VAL A 38 -9.00 -8.54 5.72
CA VAL A 38 -9.81 -9.70 5.33
C VAL A 38 -10.69 -10.17 6.50
N PHE A 39 -10.10 -10.38 7.68
CA PHE A 39 -10.88 -10.87 8.82
C PHE A 39 -11.88 -9.86 9.34
N LEU A 40 -11.57 -8.56 9.31
CA LEU A 40 -12.55 -7.52 9.63
C LEU A 40 -13.68 -7.48 8.61
N ALA A 41 -13.38 -7.57 7.30
CA ALA A 41 -14.40 -7.58 6.26
C ALA A 41 -15.37 -8.75 6.44
N PHE A 42 -14.87 -9.97 6.69
CA PHE A 42 -15.71 -11.13 6.96
C PHE A 42 -16.55 -10.99 8.23
N SER A 43 -15.95 -10.46 9.30
CA SER A 43 -16.66 -10.23 10.55
C SER A 43 -17.79 -9.22 10.38
N LEU A 44 -17.51 -8.07 9.76
CA LEU A 44 -18.49 -7.00 9.55
C LEU A 44 -19.59 -7.41 8.57
N ALA A 45 -19.30 -8.28 7.59
CA ALA A 45 -20.30 -8.83 6.66
C ALA A 45 -21.46 -9.56 7.34
N SER A 46 -21.22 -10.12 8.52
CA SER A 46 -22.24 -10.82 9.33
C SER A 46 -22.87 -9.94 10.41
N GLY A 47 -22.43 -8.69 10.53
CA GLY A 47 -22.93 -7.75 11.52
C GLY A 47 -24.32 -7.22 11.18
N THR A 48 -25.05 -6.82 12.19
CA THR A 48 -26.30 -6.07 12.09
C THR A 48 -26.06 -4.62 12.47
N ALA A 49 -26.77 -3.70 11.82
CA ALA A 49 -26.65 -2.28 12.15
C ALA A 49 -27.18 -2.03 13.56
N GLY A 50 -26.31 -1.63 14.47
CA GLY A 50 -26.63 -1.23 15.85
C GLY A 50 -26.49 0.28 16.04
N ALA A 51 -26.84 0.75 17.25
CA ALA A 51 -26.83 2.17 17.59
C ALA A 51 -25.45 2.83 17.53
N ASN A 52 -24.36 2.04 17.68
CA ASN A 52 -22.97 2.50 17.70
C ASN A 52 -22.13 1.92 16.56
N GLY A 53 -22.76 1.46 15.47
CA GLY A 53 -22.09 0.84 14.33
C GLY A 53 -22.55 -0.60 14.09
N MET A 54 -21.75 -1.38 13.36
CA MET A 54 -22.07 -2.79 13.08
C MET A 54 -21.81 -3.66 14.33
N GLU A 55 -22.86 -4.25 14.87
CA GLU A 55 -22.76 -5.20 15.99
C GLU A 55 -22.63 -6.63 15.46
N VAL A 56 -21.56 -7.31 15.87
CA VAL A 56 -21.29 -8.70 15.51
C VAL A 56 -21.62 -9.59 16.70
N THR A 57 -22.63 -10.44 16.56
CA THR A 57 -23.12 -11.31 17.65
C THR A 57 -22.67 -12.76 17.52
N ASN A 58 -22.33 -13.22 16.33
CA ASN A 58 -21.87 -14.58 16.09
C ASN A 58 -20.47 -14.80 16.72
N PRO A 59 -20.27 -15.80 17.62
CA PRO A 59 -19.00 -16.02 18.31
C PRO A 59 -17.79 -16.22 17.38
N LEU A 60 -17.97 -16.91 16.25
CA LEU A 60 -16.92 -17.09 15.26
C LEU A 60 -16.51 -15.75 14.63
N MET A 61 -17.51 -14.93 14.29
CA MET A 61 -17.27 -13.62 13.68
C MET A 61 -16.65 -12.64 14.68
N VAL A 62 -17.01 -12.71 15.95
CA VAL A 62 -16.35 -11.97 17.04
C VAL A 62 -14.88 -12.37 17.14
N SER A 63 -14.58 -13.67 17.03
CA SER A 63 -13.19 -14.16 17.02
C SER A 63 -12.41 -13.66 15.82
N LEU A 64 -13.00 -13.66 14.62
CA LEU A 64 -12.39 -13.09 13.42
C LEU A 64 -12.17 -11.58 13.54
N ASN A 65 -13.13 -10.87 14.16
CA ASN A 65 -12.98 -9.44 14.46
C ASN A 65 -11.76 -9.20 15.36
N THR A 66 -11.61 -9.99 16.41
CA THR A 66 -10.49 -9.88 17.35
C THR A 66 -9.14 -10.11 16.64
N ILE A 67 -9.04 -11.13 15.78
CA ILE A 67 -7.83 -11.41 15.00
C ILE A 67 -7.57 -10.26 14.00
N GLY A 68 -8.62 -9.79 13.33
CA GLY A 68 -8.52 -8.67 12.39
C GLY A 68 -8.04 -7.38 13.07
N MET A 69 -8.60 -7.04 14.22
CA MET A 69 -8.19 -5.88 15.02
C MET A 69 -6.76 -5.99 15.52
N ALA A 70 -6.29 -7.19 15.90
CA ALA A 70 -4.89 -7.41 16.25
C ALA A 70 -3.97 -7.11 15.06
N GLY A 71 -4.33 -7.55 13.84
CA GLY A 71 -3.61 -7.20 12.61
C GLY A 71 -3.56 -5.70 12.37
N ILE A 72 -4.68 -5.00 12.45
CA ILE A 72 -4.74 -3.55 12.27
C ILE A 72 -3.89 -2.80 13.30
N SER A 73 -3.94 -3.22 14.57
CA SER A 73 -3.16 -2.57 15.64
C SER A 73 -1.65 -2.73 15.46
N MET A 74 -1.21 -3.81 14.81
CA MET A 74 0.20 -4.06 14.50
C MET A 74 0.70 -3.33 13.25
N MET A 75 -0.18 -2.81 12.41
CA MET A 75 0.14 -2.19 11.13
C MET A 75 1.22 -1.10 11.27
N ILE A 76 1.00 -0.10 12.09
CA ILE A 76 1.89 1.05 12.28
C ILE A 76 3.19 0.65 13.00
N PRO A 77 3.18 -0.13 14.10
CA PRO A 77 4.38 -0.64 14.74
C PRO A 77 5.29 -1.44 13.79
N VAL A 78 4.72 -2.31 12.96
CA VAL A 78 5.48 -3.10 11.97
C VAL A 78 6.11 -2.21 10.91
N LEU A 79 5.35 -1.25 10.38
CA LEU A 79 5.89 -0.28 9.42
C LEU A 79 7.12 0.43 9.98
N ALA A 80 7.00 1.02 11.18
CA ALA A 80 8.11 1.75 11.83
C ALA A 80 9.31 0.85 12.09
N ALA A 81 9.08 -0.37 12.57
CA ALA A 81 10.14 -1.33 12.85
C ALA A 81 10.94 -1.69 11.60
N TYR A 82 10.26 -1.97 10.48
CA TYR A 82 10.95 -2.39 9.25
C TYR A 82 11.57 -1.24 8.47
N ILE A 83 11.06 -0.02 8.58
CA ILE A 83 11.76 1.18 8.12
C ILE A 83 13.08 1.33 8.88
N SER A 84 13.05 1.29 10.21
CA SER A 84 14.25 1.39 11.06
C SER A 84 15.24 0.24 10.80
N TYR A 85 14.72 -0.98 10.63
CA TYR A 85 15.52 -2.16 10.30
C TYR A 85 16.25 -2.02 8.94
N SER A 86 15.55 -1.55 7.92
CA SER A 86 16.14 -1.31 6.59
C SER A 86 17.29 -0.32 6.65
N MET A 87 17.20 0.67 7.53
CA MET A 87 18.23 1.70 7.68
C MET A 87 19.42 1.25 8.52
N ALA A 88 19.19 0.53 9.61
CA ALA A 88 20.22 0.26 10.60
C ALA A 88 20.35 -1.23 11.02
N GLY A 89 19.58 -2.13 10.42
CA GLY A 89 19.65 -3.58 10.69
C GLY A 89 18.99 -4.00 12.01
N LYS A 90 19.28 -5.22 12.45
CA LYS A 90 18.63 -5.87 13.60
C LYS A 90 18.53 -5.03 14.87
N PRO A 91 19.56 -4.27 15.31
CA PRO A 91 19.46 -3.49 16.54
C PRO A 91 18.38 -2.39 16.51
N ALA A 92 17.98 -1.92 15.31
CA ALA A 92 16.95 -0.91 15.16
C ALA A 92 15.51 -1.48 15.15
N LEU A 93 15.35 -2.80 15.04
CA LEU A 93 14.06 -3.44 14.89
C LEU A 93 13.21 -3.25 16.16
N ALA A 94 13.72 -3.62 17.33
CA ALA A 94 13.01 -3.53 18.59
C ALA A 94 12.62 -2.08 18.95
N PRO A 95 13.55 -1.11 18.95
CA PRO A 95 13.16 0.28 19.21
C PRO A 95 12.21 0.82 18.16
N GLY A 96 12.31 0.40 16.88
CA GLY A 96 11.35 0.74 15.84
C GLY A 96 9.93 0.28 16.17
N PHE A 97 9.74 -0.94 16.69
CA PHE A 97 8.45 -1.43 17.18
C PHE A 97 7.91 -0.59 18.33
N VAL A 98 8.75 -0.32 19.33
CA VAL A 98 8.36 0.46 20.53
C VAL A 98 7.94 1.87 20.13
N LEU A 99 8.72 2.55 19.32
CA LEU A 99 8.41 3.90 18.84
C LEU A 99 7.17 3.90 17.95
N GLY A 100 7.01 2.92 17.05
CA GLY A 100 5.83 2.77 16.23
C GLY A 100 4.55 2.57 17.05
N TYR A 101 4.62 1.78 18.11
CA TYR A 101 3.50 1.61 19.04
C TYR A 101 3.20 2.90 19.80
N LEU A 102 4.24 3.59 20.28
CA LEU A 102 4.11 4.83 21.04
C LEU A 102 3.39 5.92 20.24
N VAL A 103 3.76 6.13 18.97
CA VAL A 103 3.18 7.17 18.12
C VAL A 103 1.77 6.83 17.62
N ASN A 104 1.43 5.54 17.58
CA ASN A 104 0.11 5.06 17.18
C ASN A 104 -0.94 5.21 18.28
N ASN A 105 -0.51 5.23 19.53
CA ASN A 105 -1.39 5.40 20.68
C ASN A 105 -1.35 6.85 21.15
N ALA A 106 -2.46 7.27 21.77
CA ALA A 106 -2.53 8.60 22.34
C ALA A 106 -1.57 8.72 23.53
N VAL A 107 -0.66 9.68 23.47
CA VAL A 107 0.27 10.01 24.55
C VAL A 107 -0.10 11.34 25.17
N VAL A 108 -0.01 11.45 26.49
CA VAL A 108 -0.22 12.70 27.20
C VAL A 108 1.08 13.52 27.11
N THR A 109 1.00 14.66 26.47
CA THR A 109 2.12 15.60 26.37
C THR A 109 2.26 16.42 27.65
N PRO A 110 3.40 17.08 27.91
CA PRO A 110 3.60 17.92 29.08
C PRO A 110 2.55 19.05 29.22
N ASN A 111 1.94 19.44 28.11
CA ASN A 111 0.87 20.45 28.09
C ASN A 111 -0.52 19.89 28.47
N GLY A 112 -0.61 18.61 28.85
CA GLY A 112 -1.84 17.92 29.23
C GLY A 112 -2.71 17.48 28.04
N ASN A 113 -2.29 17.71 26.80
CA ASN A 113 -3.01 17.29 25.61
C ASN A 113 -2.71 15.82 25.30
N SER A 114 -3.75 15.07 24.93
CA SER A 114 -3.61 13.72 24.43
C SER A 114 -3.42 13.77 22.91
N VAL A 115 -2.27 13.31 22.42
CA VAL A 115 -1.89 13.40 21.00
C VAL A 115 -1.53 12.01 20.47
N SER A 116 -2.08 11.66 19.31
CA SER A 116 -1.67 10.52 18.51
C SER A 116 -1.26 11.03 17.13
N THR A 117 -0.07 10.67 16.69
CA THR A 117 0.45 11.11 15.38
C THR A 117 0.38 9.99 14.32
N GLY A 118 -0.05 8.81 14.73
CA GLY A 118 -0.36 7.68 13.86
C GLY A 118 0.73 7.37 12.85
N PHE A 119 0.33 7.22 11.61
CA PHE A 119 1.21 6.81 10.51
C PHE A 119 2.34 7.81 10.20
N LEU A 120 2.02 9.13 10.20
CA LEU A 120 3.01 10.17 9.93
C LEU A 120 4.10 10.19 11.01
N GLY A 121 3.70 10.13 12.27
CA GLY A 121 4.62 10.04 13.40
C GLY A 121 5.50 8.79 13.31
N ALA A 122 4.93 7.64 12.92
CA ALA A 122 5.65 6.41 12.77
C ALA A 122 6.74 6.48 11.69
N MET A 123 6.43 7.06 10.53
CA MET A 123 7.41 7.24 9.46
C MET A 123 8.58 8.13 9.89
N ILE A 124 8.28 9.25 10.52
CA ILE A 124 9.29 10.22 10.98
C ILE A 124 10.15 9.59 12.09
N MET A 125 9.52 9.01 13.11
CA MET A 125 10.24 8.39 14.22
C MET A 125 11.07 7.18 13.79
N ALA A 126 10.59 6.41 12.82
CA ALA A 126 11.36 5.28 12.27
C ALA A 126 12.62 5.71 11.54
N VAL A 127 12.55 6.81 10.78
CA VAL A 127 13.72 7.39 10.10
C VAL A 127 14.72 7.93 11.12
N ILE A 128 14.24 8.67 12.11
CA ILE A 128 15.07 9.19 13.20
C ILE A 128 15.73 8.03 13.95
N CYS A 129 14.98 6.97 14.27
CA CYS A 129 15.48 5.74 14.90
C CYS A 129 16.57 5.11 14.05
N GLY A 130 16.37 4.96 12.74
CA GLY A 130 17.35 4.41 11.83
C GLY A 130 18.68 5.18 11.85
N TYR A 131 18.64 6.51 11.76
CA TYR A 131 19.84 7.35 11.82
C TYR A 131 20.49 7.33 13.21
N PHE A 132 19.70 7.38 14.27
CA PHE A 132 20.21 7.34 15.64
C PHE A 132 20.96 6.03 15.94
N VAL A 133 20.40 4.90 15.54
CA VAL A 133 21.05 3.60 15.68
C VAL A 133 22.30 3.50 14.81
N ARG A 134 22.29 4.02 13.58
CA ARG A 134 23.50 4.10 12.74
C ARG A 134 24.61 4.90 13.43
N TRP A 135 24.27 6.05 14.02
CA TRP A 135 25.22 6.85 14.78
C TRP A 135 25.76 6.09 15.99
N MET A 136 24.93 5.43 16.80
CA MET A 136 25.39 4.62 17.94
C MET A 136 26.33 3.49 17.51
N LYS A 137 26.14 2.90 16.34
CA LYS A 137 27.04 1.88 15.78
C LYS A 137 28.46 2.39 15.48
N THR A 138 28.65 3.70 15.35
CA THR A 138 29.98 4.30 15.14
C THR A 138 30.81 4.44 16.45
N TRP A 139 30.17 4.25 17.60
CA TRP A 139 30.82 4.41 18.87
C TRP A 139 31.93 3.39 19.05
N LYS A 140 33.13 3.91 19.35
CA LYS A 140 34.29 3.07 19.67
C LYS A 140 34.24 2.70 21.15
N VAL A 141 33.80 1.50 21.46
CA VAL A 141 33.65 0.97 22.82
C VAL A 141 34.51 -0.28 22.99
N ASN A 142 34.75 -0.65 24.23
CA ASN A 142 35.51 -1.87 24.60
C ASN A 142 34.80 -3.12 24.03
N ASN A 143 35.57 -4.18 23.71
CA ASN A 143 35.04 -5.42 23.13
C ASN A 143 33.89 -6.04 23.93
N THR A 144 33.93 -5.98 25.25
CA THR A 144 32.86 -6.48 26.12
C THR A 144 31.54 -5.69 25.89
N ILE A 145 31.66 -4.36 25.84
CA ILE A 145 30.48 -3.48 25.58
C ILE A 145 30.01 -3.67 24.15
N GLN A 146 30.91 -3.86 23.18
CA GLN A 146 30.56 -4.06 21.78
C GLN A 146 29.68 -5.30 21.57
N THR A 147 29.88 -6.36 22.36
CA THR A 147 29.07 -7.59 22.28
C THR A 147 27.64 -7.39 22.77
N ILE A 148 27.45 -6.62 23.82
CA ILE A 148 26.11 -6.35 24.40
C ILE A 148 25.38 -5.17 23.75
N MET A 149 26.11 -4.37 22.98
CA MET A 149 25.59 -3.13 22.37
C MET A 149 24.34 -3.34 21.50
N PRO A 150 24.30 -4.31 20.55
CA PRO A 150 23.15 -4.49 19.67
C PRO A 150 21.92 -5.07 20.38
N ILE A 151 22.10 -5.78 21.51
CA ILE A 151 21.01 -6.49 22.19
C ILE A 151 20.44 -5.67 23.34
N LEU A 152 21.28 -4.90 24.05
CA LEU A 152 20.91 -4.20 25.28
C LEU A 152 21.01 -2.68 25.14
N ILE A 153 22.18 -2.16 24.81
CA ILE A 153 22.46 -0.73 24.89
C ILE A 153 21.70 0.05 23.83
N ILE A 154 21.78 -0.37 22.56
CA ILE A 154 21.10 0.33 21.45
C ILE A 154 19.59 0.32 21.63
N PRO A 155 18.91 -0.82 21.88
CA PRO A 155 17.46 -0.81 22.04
C PRO A 155 16.99 0.05 23.21
N ILE A 156 17.63 -0.04 24.37
CA ILE A 156 17.24 0.72 25.57
C ILE A 156 17.45 2.22 25.36
N LEU A 157 18.65 2.63 24.97
CA LEU A 157 18.98 4.05 24.81
C LEU A 157 18.17 4.67 23.67
N THR A 158 17.98 3.99 22.57
CA THR A 158 17.20 4.48 21.44
C THR A 158 15.73 4.68 21.85
N SER A 159 15.14 3.69 22.49
CA SER A 159 13.74 3.78 22.95
C SER A 159 13.54 4.88 23.99
N LEU A 160 14.48 5.00 24.95
CA LEU A 160 14.41 6.01 25.99
C LEU A 160 14.58 7.42 25.39
N VAL A 161 15.68 7.65 24.66
CA VAL A 161 16.01 9.01 24.16
C VAL A 161 14.97 9.46 23.14
N LEU A 162 14.66 8.62 22.16
CA LEU A 162 13.72 8.99 21.10
C LEU A 162 12.27 8.96 21.57
N GLY A 163 11.92 8.06 22.49
CA GLY A 163 10.59 8.07 23.12
C GLY A 163 10.33 9.33 23.92
N MET A 164 11.31 9.75 24.73
CA MET A 164 11.22 11.03 25.46
C MET A 164 11.20 12.23 24.50
N ALA A 165 12.07 12.23 23.47
CA ALA A 165 12.07 13.27 22.45
C ALA A 165 10.73 13.37 21.73
N TYR A 166 10.08 12.24 21.43
CA TYR A 166 8.76 12.23 20.86
C TYR A 166 7.74 12.89 21.80
N ILE A 167 7.61 12.41 23.04
CA ILE A 167 6.59 12.86 23.98
C ILE A 167 6.74 14.36 24.28
N TYR A 168 7.96 14.83 24.53
CA TYR A 168 8.20 16.19 24.98
C TYR A 168 8.39 17.23 23.87
N ILE A 169 8.83 16.81 22.68
CA ILE A 169 9.22 17.74 21.62
C ILE A 169 8.40 17.53 20.36
N LEU A 170 8.27 16.29 19.88
CA LEU A 170 7.76 16.00 18.53
C LEU A 170 6.26 15.74 18.49
N ALA A 171 5.65 15.21 19.55
CA ALA A 171 4.23 14.84 19.55
C ALA A 171 3.33 16.05 19.26
N THR A 172 3.55 17.19 19.90
CA THR A 172 2.73 18.40 19.70
C THR A 172 2.79 18.93 18.26
N PRO A 173 3.96 19.23 17.67
CA PRO A 173 4.01 19.74 16.30
C PRO A 173 3.53 18.73 15.26
N LEU A 174 3.83 17.45 15.43
CA LEU A 174 3.34 16.41 14.52
C LEU A 174 1.83 16.21 14.64
N GLY A 175 1.29 16.28 15.86
CA GLY A 175 -0.15 16.27 16.10
C GLY A 175 -0.85 17.43 15.41
N PHE A 176 -0.31 18.64 15.51
CA PHE A 176 -0.84 19.81 14.81
C PHE A 176 -0.87 19.61 13.27
N VAL A 177 0.19 19.05 12.70
CA VAL A 177 0.21 18.73 11.24
C VAL A 177 -0.85 17.70 10.89
N MET A 178 -1.03 16.67 11.73
CA MET A 178 -2.07 15.66 11.51
C MET A 178 -3.48 16.25 11.62
N ASP A 179 -3.74 17.08 12.61
CA ASP A 179 -5.04 17.75 12.80
C ASP A 179 -5.34 18.69 11.64
N TRP A 180 -4.34 19.46 11.18
CA TRP A 180 -4.48 20.31 10.00
C TRP A 180 -4.79 19.49 8.74
N LEU A 181 -4.03 18.42 8.48
CA LEU A 181 -4.23 17.55 7.33
C LEU A 181 -5.62 16.89 7.36
N THR A 182 -6.02 16.41 8.53
CA THR A 182 -7.34 15.82 8.77
C THR A 182 -8.45 16.84 8.52
N GLY A 183 -8.28 18.08 9.00
CA GLY A 183 -9.23 19.18 8.77
C GLY A 183 -9.36 19.54 7.29
N VAL A 184 -8.24 19.66 6.57
CA VAL A 184 -8.24 19.93 5.12
C VAL A 184 -8.97 18.81 4.37
N LEU A 185 -8.64 17.55 4.64
CA LEU A 185 -9.25 16.40 3.93
C LEU A 185 -10.72 16.22 4.31
N GLY A 186 -11.09 16.45 5.58
CA GLY A 186 -12.48 16.42 6.02
C GLY A 186 -13.33 17.54 5.41
N SER A 187 -12.71 18.63 4.96
CA SER A 187 -13.39 19.74 4.27
C SER A 187 -13.59 19.47 2.76
N LEU A 188 -12.91 18.47 2.20
CA LEU A 188 -13.05 18.11 0.78
C LEU A 188 -14.42 17.44 0.54
N GLN A 189 -15.31 18.13 -0.18
CA GLN A 189 -16.64 17.65 -0.55
C GLN A 189 -16.94 17.98 -2.00
N GLY A 190 -17.80 17.19 -2.65
CA GLY A 190 -18.24 17.43 -4.02
C GLY A 190 -17.08 17.50 -5.02
N GLY A 191 -16.96 18.58 -5.77
CA GLY A 191 -15.96 18.73 -6.84
C GLY A 191 -14.51 18.65 -6.39
N SER A 192 -14.17 19.14 -5.21
CA SER A 192 -12.79 19.05 -4.67
C SER A 192 -12.41 17.62 -4.27
N ALA A 193 -13.37 16.82 -3.77
CA ALA A 193 -13.16 15.41 -3.52
C ALA A 193 -12.92 14.61 -4.82
N VAL A 194 -13.64 14.96 -5.89
CA VAL A 194 -13.45 14.35 -7.22
C VAL A 194 -12.03 14.58 -7.74
N VAL A 195 -11.48 15.80 -7.59
CA VAL A 195 -10.08 16.08 -7.99
C VAL A 195 -9.10 15.22 -7.20
N LEU A 196 -9.30 15.07 -5.89
CA LEU A 196 -8.50 14.16 -5.07
C LEU A 196 -8.62 12.72 -5.56
N GLY A 197 -9.84 12.26 -5.89
CA GLY A 197 -10.08 10.93 -6.45
C GLY A 197 -9.34 10.70 -7.77
N LEU A 198 -9.36 11.67 -8.69
CA LEU A 198 -8.60 11.61 -9.95
C LEU A 198 -7.10 11.42 -9.68
N VAL A 199 -6.53 12.21 -8.78
CA VAL A 199 -5.10 12.12 -8.43
C VAL A 199 -4.76 10.77 -7.80
N ILE A 200 -5.53 10.33 -6.81
CA ILE A 200 -5.34 9.03 -6.16
C ILE A 200 -5.46 7.89 -7.19
N GLY A 201 -6.44 7.95 -8.08
CA GLY A 201 -6.65 6.93 -9.11
C GLY A 201 -5.47 6.81 -10.07
N VAL A 202 -4.95 7.94 -10.58
CA VAL A 202 -3.75 7.94 -11.44
C VAL A 202 -2.54 7.41 -10.68
N MET A 203 -2.26 7.89 -9.46
CA MET A 203 -1.12 7.43 -8.66
C MET A 203 -1.18 5.92 -8.39
N THR A 204 -2.39 5.39 -8.18
CA THR A 204 -2.59 3.95 -7.91
C THR A 204 -2.22 3.09 -9.10
N ALA A 205 -2.56 3.51 -10.32
CA ALA A 205 -2.35 2.73 -11.53
C ALA A 205 -0.98 2.96 -12.19
N PHE A 206 -0.33 4.08 -11.92
CA PHE A 206 0.84 4.55 -12.66
C PHE A 206 2.01 3.56 -12.66
N ASP A 207 2.35 3.00 -11.52
CA ASP A 207 3.44 2.05 -11.36
C ASP A 207 3.02 0.69 -10.77
N MET A 208 1.71 0.44 -10.72
CA MET A 208 1.07 -0.87 -10.44
C MET A 208 1.63 -1.60 -9.20
N GLY A 209 1.78 -0.89 -8.08
CA GLY A 209 2.36 -1.41 -6.83
C GLY A 209 3.76 -0.88 -6.54
N GLY A 210 4.30 -0.01 -7.38
CA GLY A 210 5.58 0.66 -7.20
C GLY A 210 5.54 1.82 -6.19
N PRO A 211 6.57 2.70 -6.18
CA PRO A 211 6.70 3.78 -5.21
C PRO A 211 5.54 4.78 -5.20
N ILE A 212 4.97 5.12 -6.37
CA ILE A 212 3.88 6.08 -6.49
C ILE A 212 2.58 5.49 -5.94
N ASN A 213 2.25 4.25 -6.32
CA ASN A 213 1.12 3.51 -5.75
C ASN A 213 1.26 3.39 -4.23
N LYS A 214 2.44 3.01 -3.74
CA LYS A 214 2.71 2.90 -2.29
C LYS A 214 2.56 4.23 -1.57
N THR A 215 2.94 5.34 -2.18
CA THR A 215 2.73 6.67 -1.62
C THR A 215 1.25 6.98 -1.48
N ALA A 216 0.44 6.72 -2.51
CA ALA A 216 -1.02 6.90 -2.44
C ALA A 216 -1.65 5.98 -1.39
N SER A 217 -1.25 4.70 -1.33
CA SER A 217 -1.71 3.75 -0.32
C SER A 217 -1.39 4.21 1.10
N THR A 218 -0.14 4.62 1.31
CA THR A 218 0.36 5.14 2.58
C THR A 218 -0.42 6.36 3.04
N PHE A 219 -0.63 7.32 2.13
CA PHE A 219 -1.42 8.52 2.40
C PHE A 219 -2.87 8.17 2.80
N THR A 220 -3.56 7.33 2.02
CA THR A 220 -4.96 6.99 2.31
C THR A 220 -5.12 6.21 3.62
N MET A 221 -4.14 5.37 3.98
CA MET A 221 -4.13 4.66 5.26
C MET A 221 -3.83 5.57 6.44
N ALA A 222 -2.93 6.55 6.28
CA ALA A 222 -2.67 7.55 7.30
C ALA A 222 -3.93 8.34 7.66
N ILE A 223 -4.67 8.76 6.63
CA ILE A 223 -5.92 9.50 6.76
C ILE A 223 -7.03 8.62 7.36
N MET A 224 -7.11 7.36 6.95
CA MET A 224 -8.03 6.39 7.53
C MET A 224 -7.79 6.20 9.03
N ALA A 225 -6.52 6.15 9.46
CA ALA A 225 -6.17 6.08 10.89
C ALA A 225 -6.63 7.30 11.70
N SER A 226 -6.88 8.44 11.04
CA SER A 226 -7.44 9.66 11.63
C SER A 226 -8.97 9.73 11.56
N GLY A 227 -9.64 8.64 11.15
CA GLY A 227 -11.11 8.54 11.10
C GLY A 227 -11.73 9.08 9.82
N ILE A 228 -10.96 9.41 8.78
CA ILE A 228 -11.47 9.84 7.48
C ILE A 228 -11.28 8.69 6.47
N TYR A 229 -12.38 8.12 6.00
CA TYR A 229 -12.39 6.88 5.23
C TYR A 229 -12.57 7.09 3.73
N GLY A 230 -13.03 8.25 3.26
CA GLY A 230 -13.27 8.56 1.85
C GLY A 230 -12.04 8.38 0.95
N PRO A 231 -10.86 8.96 1.26
CA PRO A 231 -9.65 8.75 0.47
C PRO A 231 -9.24 7.28 0.38
N ASN A 232 -9.49 6.49 1.45
CA ASN A 232 -9.26 5.06 1.41
C ASN A 232 -10.26 4.37 0.47
N GLY A 233 -11.55 4.75 0.46
CA GLY A 233 -12.55 4.27 -0.49
C GLY A 233 -12.13 4.49 -1.94
N MET A 234 -11.70 5.71 -2.28
CA MET A 234 -11.16 6.07 -3.61
C MET A 234 -10.01 5.14 -4.03
N PHE A 235 -9.03 4.95 -3.14
CA PHE A 235 -7.87 4.10 -3.42
C PHE A 235 -8.26 2.63 -3.58
N ARG A 236 -9.20 2.12 -2.75
CA ARG A 236 -9.61 0.70 -2.79
C ARG A 236 -10.41 0.36 -4.05
N VAL A 237 -11.13 1.30 -4.62
CA VAL A 237 -11.72 1.17 -5.96
C VAL A 237 -10.61 1.15 -7.02
N ALA A 238 -9.71 2.14 -6.99
CA ALA A 238 -8.66 2.31 -7.99
C ALA A 238 -7.70 1.11 -8.08
N VAL A 239 -7.38 0.47 -6.97
CA VAL A 239 -6.47 -0.69 -6.88
C VAL A 239 -6.95 -1.89 -7.70
N ALA A 240 -8.26 -2.11 -7.77
CA ALA A 240 -8.84 -3.23 -8.49
C ALA A 240 -8.88 -3.03 -10.01
N VAL A 241 -8.95 -1.78 -10.46
CA VAL A 241 -9.18 -1.43 -11.87
C VAL A 241 -8.10 -1.93 -12.82
N PRO A 242 -6.78 -1.70 -12.62
CA PRO A 242 -5.74 -2.08 -13.58
C PRO A 242 -5.74 -3.57 -13.94
N PRO A 243 -5.67 -4.51 -12.98
CA PRO A 243 -5.63 -5.94 -13.30
C PRO A 243 -6.96 -6.44 -13.89
N ILE A 244 -8.11 -5.94 -13.41
CA ILE A 244 -9.41 -6.31 -13.98
C ILE A 244 -9.51 -5.83 -15.42
N ALA A 245 -9.11 -4.61 -15.70
CA ALA A 245 -9.14 -4.04 -17.05
C ALA A 245 -8.25 -4.80 -18.03
N CYS A 246 -7.01 -5.11 -17.63
CA CYS A 246 -6.10 -5.92 -18.45
C CYS A 246 -6.66 -7.31 -18.72
N GLY A 247 -7.22 -7.95 -17.69
CA GLY A 247 -7.86 -9.26 -17.83
C GLY A 247 -9.07 -9.24 -18.75
N LEU A 248 -9.97 -8.27 -18.59
CA LEU A 248 -11.12 -8.09 -19.47
C LEU A 248 -10.70 -7.83 -20.91
N ALA A 249 -9.75 -6.92 -21.14
CA ALA A 249 -9.26 -6.60 -22.47
C ALA A 249 -8.66 -7.84 -23.18
N ALA A 250 -7.86 -8.63 -22.46
CA ALA A 250 -7.23 -9.83 -23.01
C ALA A 250 -8.25 -10.92 -23.37
N LEU A 251 -9.32 -11.06 -22.60
CA LEU A 251 -10.37 -12.05 -22.85
C LEU A 251 -11.34 -11.62 -23.96
N ILE A 252 -11.65 -10.32 -24.06
CA ILE A 252 -12.59 -9.79 -25.05
C ILE A 252 -11.95 -9.61 -26.43
N ALA A 253 -10.77 -9.00 -26.49
CA ALA A 253 -10.11 -8.63 -27.74
C ALA A 253 -9.10 -9.68 -28.23
N LYS A 254 -9.60 -10.86 -28.56
CA LYS A 254 -8.79 -12.04 -28.97
C LYS A 254 -7.87 -11.79 -30.19
N ASN A 255 -8.17 -10.79 -31.00
CA ASN A 255 -7.35 -10.39 -32.14
C ASN A 255 -6.19 -9.46 -31.78
N LYS A 256 -6.12 -9.00 -30.52
CA LYS A 256 -5.10 -8.06 -30.01
C LYS A 256 -4.24 -8.65 -28.90
N PHE A 257 -4.60 -9.81 -28.39
CA PHE A 257 -3.93 -10.51 -27.31
C PHE A 257 -3.69 -11.98 -27.68
N ASP A 258 -2.47 -12.46 -27.45
CA ASP A 258 -2.12 -13.86 -27.70
C ASP A 258 -2.68 -14.81 -26.64
N ASP A 259 -2.48 -16.12 -26.81
CA ASP A 259 -2.98 -17.14 -25.88
C ASP A 259 -2.33 -17.04 -24.49
N ALA A 260 -1.06 -16.62 -24.42
CA ALA A 260 -0.36 -16.42 -23.17
C ALA A 260 -0.95 -15.21 -22.42
N ASP A 261 -1.25 -14.11 -23.15
CA ASP A 261 -1.90 -12.93 -22.58
C ASP A 261 -3.27 -13.27 -22.00
N ARG A 262 -4.04 -14.14 -22.66
CA ARG A 262 -5.36 -14.58 -22.16
C ARG A 262 -5.26 -15.41 -20.89
N GLN A 263 -4.27 -16.29 -20.80
CA GLN A 263 -4.03 -17.05 -19.56
C GLN A 263 -3.61 -16.12 -18.41
N MET A 264 -2.71 -15.20 -18.68
CA MET A 264 -2.35 -14.14 -17.70
C MET A 264 -3.56 -13.27 -17.34
N GLY A 265 -4.46 -13.02 -18.28
CA GLY A 265 -5.69 -12.24 -18.07
C GLY A 265 -6.61 -12.86 -17.02
N ILE A 266 -6.76 -14.18 -17.01
CA ILE A 266 -7.54 -14.87 -15.98
C ILE A 266 -6.93 -14.64 -14.60
N SER A 267 -5.60 -14.79 -14.46
CA SER A 267 -4.89 -14.55 -13.22
C SER A 267 -5.02 -13.08 -12.78
N ALA A 268 -4.91 -12.13 -13.73
CA ALA A 268 -5.06 -10.71 -13.45
C ALA A 268 -6.47 -10.37 -12.91
N LEU A 269 -7.52 -10.96 -13.47
CA LEU A 269 -8.89 -10.80 -12.96
C LEU A 269 -9.00 -11.23 -11.49
N PHE A 270 -8.48 -12.41 -11.14
CA PHE A 270 -8.47 -12.87 -9.75
C PHE A 270 -7.70 -11.91 -8.84
N MET A 271 -6.51 -11.48 -9.27
CA MET A 271 -5.70 -10.52 -8.51
C MET A 271 -6.44 -9.20 -8.29
N GLY A 272 -7.15 -8.70 -9.31
CA GLY A 272 -7.96 -7.50 -9.20
C GLY A 272 -9.15 -7.66 -8.24
N CYS A 273 -9.82 -8.80 -8.26
CA CYS A 273 -10.92 -9.09 -7.33
C CYS A 273 -10.47 -9.07 -5.86
N ILE A 274 -9.24 -9.47 -5.58
CA ILE A 274 -8.66 -9.41 -4.23
C ILE A 274 -7.84 -8.14 -3.97
N GLY A 275 -7.81 -7.18 -4.92
CA GLY A 275 -7.20 -5.87 -4.72
C GLY A 275 -5.68 -5.83 -4.87
N ILE A 276 -5.12 -6.64 -5.75
CA ILE A 276 -3.68 -6.72 -6.03
C ILE A 276 -3.40 -6.09 -7.40
N THR A 277 -2.89 -4.86 -7.41
CA THR A 277 -2.66 -4.06 -8.62
C THR A 277 -1.59 -4.65 -9.55
N GLU A 278 -0.62 -5.38 -8.97
CA GLU A 278 0.51 -6.01 -9.65
C GLU A 278 0.08 -7.01 -10.75
N GLY A 279 -1.16 -7.46 -10.74
CA GLY A 279 -1.72 -8.30 -11.81
C GLY A 279 -1.71 -7.64 -13.20
N ALA A 280 -1.60 -6.31 -13.27
CA ALA A 280 -1.45 -5.57 -14.53
C ALA A 280 -0.02 -5.50 -15.05
N ILE A 281 1.00 -5.78 -14.22
CA ILE A 281 2.43 -5.63 -14.59
C ILE A 281 2.82 -6.41 -15.84
N PRO A 282 2.45 -7.69 -16.01
CA PRO A 282 2.84 -8.45 -17.21
C PRO A 282 2.36 -7.79 -18.51
N PHE A 283 1.19 -7.16 -18.51
CA PHE A 283 0.65 -6.44 -19.67
C PHE A 283 1.39 -5.14 -19.94
N ALA A 284 1.72 -4.41 -18.88
CA ALA A 284 2.48 -3.17 -18.99
C ALA A 284 3.93 -3.41 -19.44
N VAL A 285 4.57 -4.49 -18.99
CA VAL A 285 5.93 -4.85 -19.45
C VAL A 285 5.95 -5.19 -20.92
N LYS A 286 4.93 -5.87 -21.44
CA LYS A 286 4.82 -6.18 -22.88
C LYS A 286 4.50 -4.94 -23.72
N ASP A 287 3.69 -4.03 -23.22
CA ASP A 287 3.16 -2.91 -23.98
C ASP A 287 2.76 -1.73 -23.08
N LEU A 288 3.77 -1.03 -22.58
CA LEU A 288 3.59 0.07 -21.64
C LEU A 288 2.80 1.23 -22.26
N GLY A 289 3.09 1.55 -23.53
CA GLY A 289 2.51 2.71 -24.20
C GLY A 289 1.00 2.65 -24.38
N HIS A 290 0.44 1.46 -24.55
CA HIS A 290 -1.00 1.27 -24.72
C HIS A 290 -1.69 0.87 -23.40
N THR A 291 -0.99 0.18 -22.50
CA THR A 291 -1.55 -0.28 -21.23
C THR A 291 -1.68 0.86 -20.22
N LEU A 292 -0.61 1.63 -20.03
CA LEU A 292 -0.54 2.63 -18.95
C LEU A 292 -1.62 3.72 -19.05
N PRO A 293 -1.87 4.36 -20.21
CA PRO A 293 -2.91 5.37 -20.31
C PRO A 293 -4.30 4.82 -19.97
N GLY A 294 -4.62 3.62 -20.46
CA GLY A 294 -5.92 2.98 -20.21
C GLY A 294 -6.17 2.75 -18.73
N ILE A 295 -5.22 2.12 -18.04
CA ILE A 295 -5.37 1.80 -16.60
C ILE A 295 -5.36 3.06 -15.73
N CYS A 296 -4.55 4.08 -16.09
CA CYS A 296 -4.53 5.35 -15.34
C CYS A 296 -5.87 6.10 -15.47
N ILE A 297 -6.41 6.21 -16.66
CA ILE A 297 -7.69 6.90 -16.90
C ILE A 297 -8.83 6.14 -16.22
N GLY A 298 -8.91 4.82 -16.39
CA GLY A 298 -9.96 4.03 -15.75
C GLY A 298 -9.90 4.04 -14.23
N SER A 299 -8.70 3.95 -13.64
CA SER A 299 -8.53 4.07 -12.17
C SER A 299 -8.90 5.47 -11.67
N ALA A 300 -8.56 6.51 -12.44
CA ALA A 300 -8.96 7.88 -12.12
C ALA A 300 -10.49 8.03 -12.16
N VAL A 301 -11.16 7.46 -13.16
CA VAL A 301 -12.63 7.49 -13.27
C VAL A 301 -13.28 6.75 -12.09
N GLY A 302 -12.82 5.52 -11.78
CA GLY A 302 -13.37 4.76 -10.65
C GLY A 302 -13.19 5.47 -9.32
N ALA A 303 -12.01 6.00 -9.04
CA ALA A 303 -11.74 6.76 -7.82
C ALA A 303 -12.53 8.09 -7.76
N ALA A 304 -12.70 8.77 -8.87
CA ALA A 304 -13.48 10.00 -8.96
C ALA A 304 -14.97 9.74 -8.69
N LEU A 305 -15.51 8.63 -9.18
CA LEU A 305 -16.89 8.21 -8.89
C LEU A 305 -17.06 7.91 -7.40
N ALA A 306 -16.13 7.14 -6.82
CA ALA A 306 -16.14 6.87 -5.38
C ALA A 306 -16.08 8.15 -4.55
N ALA A 307 -15.26 9.13 -4.97
CA ALA A 307 -15.21 10.44 -4.35
C ALA A 307 -16.52 11.22 -4.43
N PHE A 308 -17.11 11.25 -5.62
CA PHE A 308 -18.37 11.94 -5.87
C PHE A 308 -19.53 11.36 -5.08
N GLN A 309 -19.57 10.03 -4.95
CA GLN A 309 -20.60 9.28 -4.23
C GLN A 309 -20.35 9.22 -2.73
N GLY A 310 -19.19 9.68 -2.24
CA GLY A 310 -18.84 9.63 -0.82
C GLY A 310 -18.64 8.20 -0.31
N ILE A 311 -17.92 7.37 -1.08
CA ILE A 311 -17.64 5.99 -0.70
C ILE A 311 -16.54 5.96 0.38
N ASP A 312 -16.91 5.47 1.55
CA ASP A 312 -16.00 5.18 2.65
C ASP A 312 -15.62 3.69 2.65
N CYS A 313 -14.34 3.39 2.84
CA CYS A 313 -13.87 2.03 3.07
C CYS A 313 -13.13 1.95 4.41
N TYR A 314 -13.63 1.09 5.30
CA TYR A 314 -13.19 1.01 6.70
C TYR A 314 -12.02 0.06 6.93
N VAL A 315 -11.53 -0.61 5.88
CA VAL A 315 -10.44 -1.58 5.97
C VAL A 315 -9.29 -1.23 5.01
N PRO A 316 -8.05 -1.54 5.39
CA PRO A 316 -6.88 -1.16 4.62
C PRO A 316 -6.53 -2.17 3.51
N HIS A 317 -7.53 -2.76 2.86
CA HIS A 317 -7.37 -3.68 1.73
C HIS A 317 -8.32 -3.29 0.60
N GLY A 318 -8.12 -3.80 -0.63
CA GLY A 318 -8.89 -3.42 -1.81
C GLY A 318 -9.60 -4.57 -2.52
N GLY A 319 -10.20 -4.25 -3.65
CA GLY A 319 -10.94 -5.20 -4.47
C GLY A 319 -12.32 -5.53 -3.95
N PHE A 320 -13.02 -6.43 -4.64
CA PHE A 320 -14.39 -6.81 -4.29
C PHE A 320 -14.54 -7.46 -2.92
N ILE A 321 -13.47 -8.07 -2.39
CA ILE A 321 -13.54 -8.76 -1.09
C ILE A 321 -13.81 -7.81 0.08
N VAL A 322 -13.50 -6.53 -0.05
CA VAL A 322 -13.73 -5.52 1.00
C VAL A 322 -15.01 -4.72 0.79
N ALA A 323 -15.77 -5.00 -0.24
CA ALA A 323 -17.01 -4.29 -0.53
C ALA A 323 -17.96 -4.26 0.68
N LEU A 324 -18.03 -5.35 1.44
CA LEU A 324 -18.86 -5.46 2.64
C LEU A 324 -18.38 -4.55 3.80
N ALA A 325 -17.14 -4.07 3.75
CA ALA A 325 -16.58 -3.13 4.70
C ALA A 325 -16.60 -1.68 4.19
N THR A 326 -17.57 -1.35 3.36
CA THR A 326 -17.82 0.00 2.83
C THR A 326 -19.20 0.50 3.25
N ASN A 327 -19.38 1.82 3.23
CA ASN A 327 -20.68 2.42 3.51
C ASN A 327 -21.75 2.11 2.45
N ASN A 328 -21.35 1.77 1.21
CA ASN A 328 -22.26 1.39 0.14
C ASN A 328 -21.65 0.34 -0.80
N VAL A 329 -22.00 -0.91 -0.55
CA VAL A 329 -21.48 -2.09 -1.29
C VAL A 329 -21.77 -2.00 -2.78
N ALA A 330 -23.00 -1.64 -3.14
CA ALA A 330 -23.43 -1.62 -4.55
C ALA A 330 -22.69 -0.56 -5.36
N LEU A 331 -22.58 0.65 -4.84
CA LEU A 331 -21.87 1.74 -5.49
C LEU A 331 -20.35 1.47 -5.55
N PHE A 332 -19.76 0.94 -4.49
CA PHE A 332 -18.34 0.54 -4.48
C PHE A 332 -18.03 -0.48 -5.58
N CYS A 333 -18.85 -1.52 -5.72
CA CYS A 333 -18.68 -2.52 -6.77
C CYS A 333 -18.91 -1.91 -8.17
N LEU A 334 -19.90 -1.04 -8.31
CA LEU A 334 -20.20 -0.36 -9.56
C LEU A 334 -19.03 0.52 -10.02
N ASP A 335 -18.41 1.25 -9.13
CA ASP A 335 -17.28 2.13 -9.43
C ASP A 335 -16.05 1.34 -9.91
N ILE A 336 -15.79 0.17 -9.31
CA ILE A 336 -14.75 -0.74 -9.80
C ILE A 336 -15.08 -1.21 -11.23
N VAL A 337 -16.32 -1.63 -11.47
CA VAL A 337 -16.74 -2.13 -12.79
C VAL A 337 -16.65 -1.03 -13.85
N ILE A 338 -17.16 0.16 -13.56
CA ILE A 338 -17.11 1.30 -14.50
C ILE A 338 -15.65 1.66 -14.81
N GLY A 339 -14.81 1.81 -13.78
CA GLY A 339 -13.38 2.10 -13.96
C GLY A 339 -12.68 1.04 -14.81
N ALA A 340 -12.94 -0.24 -14.54
CA ALA A 340 -12.36 -1.35 -15.27
C ALA A 340 -12.84 -1.42 -16.73
N VAL A 341 -14.10 -1.19 -16.99
CA VAL A 341 -14.68 -1.15 -18.36
C VAL A 341 -14.10 0.01 -19.15
N VAL A 342 -14.01 1.20 -18.56
CA VAL A 342 -13.39 2.38 -19.20
C VAL A 342 -11.92 2.09 -19.53
N ALA A 343 -11.15 1.56 -18.58
CA ALA A 343 -9.76 1.20 -18.81
C ALA A 343 -9.60 0.14 -19.91
N ALA A 344 -10.40 -0.92 -19.87
CA ALA A 344 -10.38 -2.00 -20.87
C ALA A 344 -10.76 -1.48 -22.26
N ALA A 345 -11.77 -0.62 -22.37
CA ALA A 345 -12.18 -0.02 -23.64
C ALA A 345 -11.05 0.83 -24.26
N ILE A 346 -10.41 1.68 -23.46
CA ILE A 346 -9.28 2.49 -23.91
C ILE A 346 -8.12 1.60 -24.35
N LEU A 347 -7.76 0.60 -23.55
CA LEU A 347 -6.67 -0.34 -23.84
C LEU A 347 -6.95 -1.11 -25.12
N ILE A 348 -8.16 -1.61 -25.33
CA ILE A 348 -8.58 -2.28 -26.57
C ILE A 348 -8.53 -1.31 -27.75
N ALA A 349 -9.02 -0.07 -27.59
CA ALA A 349 -9.01 0.91 -28.67
C ALA A 349 -7.58 1.27 -29.13
N MET A 350 -6.67 1.45 -28.18
CA MET A 350 -5.30 1.88 -28.46
C MET A 350 -4.41 0.75 -28.98
N LYS A 351 -4.59 -0.48 -28.51
CA LYS A 351 -3.72 -1.61 -28.86
C LYS A 351 -3.91 -2.04 -30.32
N PRO A 352 -2.81 -2.19 -31.11
CA PRO A 352 -2.89 -2.69 -32.49
C PRO A 352 -3.33 -4.16 -32.52
N THR A 353 -3.88 -4.59 -33.64
CA THR A 353 -4.16 -6.01 -33.91
C THR A 353 -2.87 -6.79 -34.05
N LEU A 354 -2.86 -8.03 -33.57
CA LEU A 354 -1.73 -8.94 -33.80
C LEU A 354 -1.60 -9.22 -35.29
N ASP A 355 -0.39 -9.09 -35.83
CA ASP A 355 -0.09 -9.57 -37.16
C ASP A 355 -0.31 -11.09 -37.22
N LYS A 356 -1.11 -11.56 -38.17
CA LYS A 356 -1.25 -12.99 -38.38
C LYS A 356 0.13 -13.57 -38.62
N PRO A 357 0.55 -14.66 -37.95
CA PRO A 357 1.82 -15.28 -38.28
C PRO A 357 1.79 -15.66 -39.76
N VAL A 358 2.75 -15.14 -40.53
CA VAL A 358 2.93 -15.54 -41.90
C VAL A 358 3.24 -17.04 -41.88
N SER A 359 2.27 -17.85 -42.33
CA SER A 359 2.46 -19.30 -42.44
C SER A 359 3.56 -19.55 -43.47
N TYR A 360 4.77 -19.79 -43.02
CA TYR A 360 5.86 -20.31 -43.81
C TYR A 360 5.63 -21.79 -44.19
N THR A 361 4.49 -22.08 -44.82
CA THR A 361 4.17 -23.42 -45.29
C THR A 361 4.69 -23.70 -46.71
N HIS A 362 5.51 -22.83 -47.29
CA HIS A 362 5.97 -23.01 -48.66
C HIS A 362 7.50 -22.89 -48.88
N LEU A 363 8.33 -23.24 -47.92
CA LEU A 363 9.78 -23.38 -48.17
C LEU A 363 10.33 -24.74 -47.73
N ARG A 364 9.60 -25.83 -48.03
CA ARG A 364 10.11 -27.20 -47.94
C ARG A 364 9.77 -28.01 -49.20
N ALA A 365 10.16 -27.46 -50.32
CA ALA A 365 10.11 -28.24 -51.56
C ALA A 365 11.20 -27.72 -52.48
N HIS A 366 12.46 -27.99 -52.19
CA HIS A 366 13.58 -28.10 -53.15
C HIS A 366 14.89 -28.19 -52.37
N GLU A 367 15.07 -29.32 -51.67
CA GLU A 367 16.40 -29.86 -51.51
C GLU A 367 16.32 -31.29 -52.04
N THR A 368 16.61 -31.41 -53.33
CA THR A 368 16.98 -32.67 -53.92
C THR A 368 18.34 -33.07 -53.37
N PRO A 369 18.49 -34.33 -52.93
CA PRO A 369 19.81 -34.87 -52.62
C PRO A 369 20.45 -35.29 -53.94
N GLU A 370 21.38 -34.50 -54.42
CA GLU A 370 22.31 -34.99 -55.47
C GLU A 370 23.73 -34.89 -54.93
N HIS A 371 24.33 -36.06 -54.98
CA HIS A 371 25.76 -36.42 -55.07
C HIS A 371 26.51 -36.70 -53.76
N LEU A 372 26.65 -38.08 -53.61
CA LEU A 372 27.84 -38.86 -53.28
C LEU A 372 28.32 -38.85 -51.83
#